data_e16abb16ae48be6d2a0fd7037894458e
#
_entry.id   e16abb16ae48be6d2a0fd7037894458e
#
_cell.length_a   1.000
_cell.length_b   1.000
_cell.length_c   1.000
_cell.angle_alpha   90.00
_cell.angle_beta   90.00
_cell.angle_gamma   90.00
#
_symmetry.space_group_name_H-M   'P 1'
#
loop_
_entity.id
_entity.type
_entity.pdbx_description
1 polymer ?
#
loop_
_entity_poly.entity_id
_entity_poly.type
_entity_poly.pdbx_seq_one_letter_code
_entity_poly.pdbx_strand_id
1 'polypeptide(L)'
;MRISSIIIAIIVCVGIAGFIFRNDLNASLNKPNNVTAEIVTTTSEINVENTKNLKAVSVLVQRSNEQEVTNGILLRGQTEAFKSVQVKAETSGSVISQPIRKGTFVKNGELLCELEVGTKSDVLAEAKEALALSIDELDASIHQYELRVQAAERQRSLLKRGVGTEAAVEAAELSASSAETQSLSKRQAVANVEARINRATTDLNNTKIIAPFDGLLESDTAEYGDFMQTGAPCGTLLALNPIKLIGYATETQVSKIEVGTTAGARLISGNNVSGTVSFISRSADPTTRTFLVETTVSNDGYEIREGSTADIYISLAGVKGHLLPQSSLTLNSAGKLGVRVAINNKAKFIPIEIIRDAEEGIWVTGLPNSAEVIVVGQEYVTDNSNIKVSYKASE
;
A
#
# COMPACT_ATOMS: atom_id res chain seq x y z
N MET A 1 -16.52 44.48 -24.98
CA MET A 1 -17.34 43.27 -25.00
C MET A 1 -17.42 42.56 -23.62
N ARG A 2 -17.53 43.28 -22.50
CA ARG A 2 -17.62 42.67 -21.16
C ARG A 2 -18.83 43.05 -20.31
N ILE A 3 -19.65 43.98 -20.80
CA ILE A 3 -20.84 44.48 -20.06
C ILE A 3 -22.09 43.64 -20.39
N SER A 4 -22.22 43.08 -21.57
CA SER A 4 -23.37 42.25 -21.96
C SER A 4 -23.42 40.91 -21.23
N SER A 5 -22.27 40.31 -20.87
CA SER A 5 -22.22 39.04 -20.16
C SER A 5 -22.66 39.17 -18.70
N ILE A 6 -22.41 40.30 -18.07
CA ILE A 6 -22.83 40.60 -16.68
C ILE A 6 -24.35 40.81 -16.61
N ILE A 7 -24.93 41.48 -17.59
CA ILE A 7 -26.39 41.72 -17.65
C ILE A 7 -27.13 40.37 -17.85
N ILE A 8 -26.63 39.48 -18.69
CA ILE A 8 -27.23 38.14 -18.88
C ILE A 8 -27.15 37.30 -17.62
N ALA A 9 -26.04 37.35 -16.89
CA ALA A 9 -25.91 36.62 -15.63
C ALA A 9 -26.88 37.10 -14.54
N ILE A 10 -27.11 38.40 -14.43
CA ILE A 10 -28.07 38.99 -13.49
C ILE A 10 -29.51 38.60 -13.84
N ILE A 11 -29.90 38.60 -15.13
CA ILE A 11 -31.24 38.17 -15.57
C ILE A 11 -31.49 36.70 -15.26
N VAL A 12 -30.50 35.84 -15.45
CA VAL A 12 -30.61 34.40 -15.11
C VAL A 12 -30.73 34.19 -13.59
N CYS A 13 -29.96 34.89 -12.76
CA CYS A 13 -30.07 34.83 -11.31
C CYS A 13 -31.44 35.31 -10.79
N VAL A 14 -32.00 36.37 -11.33
CA VAL A 14 -33.35 36.88 -10.97
C VAL A 14 -34.44 35.90 -11.41
N GLY A 15 -34.28 35.23 -12.58
CA GLY A 15 -35.21 34.22 -13.06
C GLY A 15 -35.22 32.96 -12.15
N ILE A 16 -34.06 32.51 -11.68
CA ILE A 16 -33.94 31.35 -10.75
C ILE A 16 -34.49 31.69 -9.36
N ALA A 17 -34.22 32.90 -8.85
CA ALA A 17 -34.78 33.35 -7.58
C ALA A 17 -36.31 33.46 -7.62
N GLY A 18 -36.87 33.95 -8.72
CA GLY A 18 -38.33 34.02 -8.93
C GLY A 18 -38.99 32.62 -9.01
N PHE A 19 -38.31 31.64 -9.58
CA PHE A 19 -38.81 30.26 -9.66
C PHE A 19 -38.81 29.56 -8.32
N ILE A 20 -37.80 29.78 -7.50
CA ILE A 20 -37.70 29.20 -6.14
C ILE A 20 -38.74 29.83 -5.20
N PHE A 21 -38.92 31.14 -5.24
CA PHE A 21 -39.91 31.85 -4.39
C PHE A 21 -41.38 31.61 -4.77
N ARG A 22 -41.65 31.18 -6.01
CA ARG A 22 -43.01 30.86 -6.47
C ARG A 22 -43.61 29.62 -5.76
N ASN A 23 -42.77 28.68 -5.29
CA ASN A 23 -43.26 27.50 -4.56
C ASN A 23 -43.59 27.80 -3.11
N ASP A 24 -42.96 28.77 -2.44
CA ASP A 24 -43.23 29.12 -1.05
C ASP A 24 -44.51 30.00 -0.88
N LEU A 25 -44.88 30.73 -1.91
CA LEU A 25 -46.10 31.56 -1.88
C LEU A 25 -47.41 30.76 -2.03
N ASN A 26 -47.34 29.56 -2.61
CA ASN A 26 -48.52 28.67 -2.72
C ASN A 26 -48.77 27.83 -1.47
N ALA A 27 -47.82 27.74 -0.55
CA ALA A 27 -47.98 27.01 0.72
C ALA A 27 -48.69 27.83 1.81
N SER A 28 -48.82 29.14 1.64
CA SER A 28 -49.38 30.06 2.67
C SER A 28 -50.89 30.33 2.56
N LEU A 29 -51.58 29.79 1.55
CA LEU A 29 -53.00 30.10 1.31
C LEU A 29 -53.99 28.98 1.61
N ASN A 30 -53.59 27.86 2.21
CA ASN A 30 -54.48 26.76 2.51
C ASN A 30 -54.43 26.40 4.00
N LYS A 31 -55.03 27.24 4.86
CA LYS A 31 -55.40 26.89 6.24
C LYS A 31 -56.83 26.35 6.24
N PRO A 32 -57.08 25.11 6.67
CA PRO A 32 -58.45 24.66 6.93
C PRO A 32 -58.99 25.22 8.28
N ASN A 33 -60.20 25.68 8.23
CA ASN A 33 -60.98 26.21 9.33
C ASN A 33 -61.17 25.17 10.44
N ASN A 34 -60.95 25.60 11.67
CA ASN A 34 -61.39 24.91 12.91
C ASN A 34 -62.91 24.79 12.92
N VAL A 35 -63.40 23.56 12.95
CA VAL A 35 -64.76 23.25 13.39
C VAL A 35 -64.67 22.71 14.80
N THR A 36 -65.18 23.48 15.73
CA THR A 36 -65.41 23.12 17.13
C THR A 36 -66.53 22.06 17.18
N ALA A 37 -66.22 20.85 17.60
CA ALA A 37 -67.20 19.82 17.89
C ALA A 37 -67.30 19.66 19.41
N GLU A 38 -68.51 19.82 19.91
CA GLU A 38 -68.92 19.65 21.28
C GLU A 38 -68.65 18.26 21.81
N ILE A 39 -68.08 18.20 23.01
CA ILE A 39 -67.89 16.98 23.78
C ILE A 39 -69.23 16.57 24.36
N VAL A 40 -69.83 15.53 23.85
CA VAL A 40 -70.93 14.81 24.54
C VAL A 40 -70.29 13.66 25.31
N THR A 41 -70.27 13.85 26.61
CA THR A 41 -69.83 12.84 27.58
C THR A 41 -70.95 11.79 27.72
N THR A 42 -70.68 10.61 27.07
CA THR A 42 -71.49 9.40 27.38
C THR A 42 -70.59 8.39 28.04
N THR A 43 -70.59 8.29 29.30
CA THR A 43 -69.93 7.26 30.10
C THR A 43 -70.66 5.94 29.84
N SER A 44 -69.96 5.10 29.02
CA SER A 44 -70.34 3.67 28.94
C SER A 44 -69.17 2.92 29.59
N GLU A 45 -69.44 2.39 30.77
CA GLU A 45 -68.59 1.42 31.44
C GLU A 45 -68.36 0.21 30.51
N ILE A 46 -67.18 0.15 29.87
CA ILE A 46 -66.73 -1.05 29.17
C ILE A 46 -66.07 -1.94 30.19
N ASN A 47 -66.75 -2.98 30.53
CA ASN A 47 -66.38 -4.10 31.37
C ASN A 47 -65.02 -4.67 30.91
N VAL A 48 -64.00 -4.48 31.78
CA VAL A 48 -62.64 -5.05 31.59
C VAL A 48 -62.68 -6.50 32.06
N GLU A 49 -63.33 -7.36 31.28
CA GLU A 49 -63.26 -8.81 31.52
C GLU A 49 -63.37 -9.58 30.20
N ASN A 50 -62.30 -9.50 29.35
CA ASN A 50 -62.09 -10.50 28.32
C ASN A 50 -60.68 -10.41 27.68
N THR A 51 -59.62 -10.45 28.48
CA THR A 51 -58.25 -10.64 28.01
C THR A 51 -57.75 -12.07 28.31
N LYS A 52 -58.50 -13.06 27.92
CA LYS A 52 -58.02 -14.46 27.95
C LYS A 52 -58.66 -15.26 26.82
N ASN A 53 -58.14 -15.12 25.61
CA ASN A 53 -58.07 -16.15 24.56
C ASN A 53 -57.57 -15.52 23.24
N LEU A 54 -56.38 -14.96 23.22
CA LEU A 54 -55.66 -14.76 21.98
C LEU A 54 -55.29 -16.17 21.45
N LYS A 55 -55.97 -16.63 20.40
CA LYS A 55 -55.71 -17.89 19.72
C LYS A 55 -54.21 -17.87 19.37
N ALA A 56 -53.45 -18.90 19.87
CA ALA A 56 -52.04 -19.05 19.54
C ALA A 56 -51.90 -19.14 18.03
N VAL A 57 -51.07 -18.31 17.45
CA VAL A 57 -50.76 -18.28 16.01
C VAL A 57 -49.91 -19.49 15.69
N SER A 58 -50.31 -20.29 14.72
CA SER A 58 -49.49 -21.41 14.22
C SER A 58 -48.31 -20.87 13.41
N VAL A 59 -47.11 -21.25 13.81
CA VAL A 59 -45.85 -20.82 13.17
C VAL A 59 -45.00 -22.04 12.83
N LEU A 60 -44.24 -21.94 11.72
CA LEU A 60 -43.23 -22.93 11.37
C LEU A 60 -41.87 -22.45 11.85
N VAL A 61 -41.18 -23.29 12.59
CA VAL A 61 -39.88 -22.98 13.21
C VAL A 61 -38.81 -23.87 12.61
N GLN A 62 -37.66 -23.26 12.36
CA GLN A 62 -36.43 -23.95 11.98
C GLN A 62 -35.40 -23.79 13.08
N ARG A 63 -34.76 -24.89 13.51
CA ARG A 63 -33.60 -24.84 14.39
C ARG A 63 -32.39 -24.42 13.59
N SER A 64 -31.71 -23.41 14.09
CA SER A 64 -30.44 -22.94 13.55
C SER A 64 -29.40 -22.98 14.64
N ASN A 65 -28.27 -23.60 14.34
CA ASN A 65 -27.10 -23.64 15.21
C ASN A 65 -26.03 -22.69 14.68
N GLU A 66 -25.29 -22.09 15.59
CA GLU A 66 -24.14 -21.26 15.26
C GLU A 66 -23.07 -22.06 14.53
N GLN A 67 -22.60 -21.54 13.40
CA GLN A 67 -21.53 -22.15 12.57
C GLN A 67 -20.49 -21.09 12.28
N GLU A 68 -19.26 -21.50 12.05
CA GLU A 68 -18.20 -20.60 11.64
C GLU A 68 -18.36 -20.26 10.15
N VAL A 69 -18.53 -18.99 9.87
CA VAL A 69 -18.73 -18.47 8.51
C VAL A 69 -17.44 -17.83 8.05
N THR A 70 -16.87 -18.36 6.99
CA THR A 70 -15.75 -17.71 6.32
C THR A 70 -16.26 -16.41 5.69
N ASN A 71 -15.86 -15.29 6.24
CA ASN A 71 -16.12 -13.98 5.68
C ASN A 71 -14.92 -13.56 4.85
N GLY A 72 -15.15 -12.86 3.74
CA GLY A 72 -14.08 -12.39 2.87
C GLY A 72 -14.42 -11.03 2.26
N ILE A 73 -13.39 -10.28 1.95
CA ILE A 73 -13.51 -9.03 1.22
C ILE A 73 -13.09 -9.27 -0.22
N LEU A 74 -13.98 -8.93 -1.15
CA LEU A 74 -13.67 -8.90 -2.57
C LEU A 74 -13.15 -7.51 -2.94
N LEU A 75 -11.92 -7.47 -3.46
CA LEU A 75 -11.32 -6.29 -4.05
C LEU A 75 -11.13 -6.53 -5.55
N ARG A 76 -11.44 -5.53 -6.36
CA ARG A 76 -11.06 -5.52 -7.77
C ARG A 76 -9.72 -4.84 -7.93
N GLY A 77 -8.89 -5.42 -8.78
CA GLY A 77 -7.55 -4.94 -8.95
C GLY A 77 -6.86 -5.50 -10.19
N GLN A 78 -5.56 -5.42 -10.17
CA GLN A 78 -4.70 -5.90 -11.26
C GLN A 78 -3.39 -6.47 -10.73
N THR A 79 -2.72 -7.23 -11.58
CA THR A 79 -1.35 -7.69 -11.33
C THR A 79 -0.35 -6.59 -11.63
N GLU A 80 0.74 -6.54 -10.86
CA GLU A 80 1.87 -5.64 -11.07
C GLU A 80 3.16 -6.38 -10.84
N ALA A 81 4.20 -6.06 -11.61
CA ALA A 81 5.53 -6.61 -11.38
C ALA A 81 6.00 -6.31 -9.95
N PHE A 82 6.69 -7.25 -9.32
CA PHE A 82 7.27 -7.03 -7.99
C PHE A 82 8.27 -5.87 -7.99
N LYS A 83 9.07 -5.78 -9.09
CA LYS A 83 9.96 -4.65 -9.39
C LYS A 83 9.92 -4.37 -10.88
N SER A 84 9.90 -3.09 -11.23
CA SER A 84 10.06 -2.60 -12.60
C SER A 84 11.14 -1.53 -12.60
N VAL A 85 12.21 -1.74 -13.33
CA VAL A 85 13.35 -0.81 -13.37
C VAL A 85 13.78 -0.59 -14.81
N GLN A 86 13.84 0.69 -15.19
CA GLN A 86 14.54 1.10 -16.41
C GLN A 86 16.02 1.24 -16.09
N VAL A 87 16.83 0.28 -16.59
CA VAL A 87 18.28 0.27 -16.40
C VAL A 87 18.88 1.32 -17.32
N LYS A 88 19.67 2.24 -16.75
CA LYS A 88 20.21 3.41 -17.45
C LYS A 88 21.73 3.41 -17.47
N ALA A 89 22.30 4.03 -18.50
CA ALA A 89 23.73 4.27 -18.57
C ALA A 89 24.16 5.29 -17.52
N GLU A 90 25.20 4.97 -16.75
CA GLU A 90 25.79 5.89 -15.74
C GLU A 90 26.97 6.68 -16.32
N THR A 91 27.47 6.27 -17.49
CA THR A 91 28.52 6.97 -18.26
C THR A 91 28.15 7.02 -19.73
N SER A 92 28.81 7.90 -20.49
CA SER A 92 28.57 8.02 -21.92
C SER A 92 29.53 7.15 -22.74
N GLY A 93 29.06 6.65 -23.90
CA GLY A 93 29.85 5.89 -24.85
C GLY A 93 28.98 5.27 -25.93
N SER A 94 29.60 4.75 -26.99
CA SER A 94 28.92 3.97 -28.05
C SER A 94 28.70 2.54 -27.57
N VAL A 95 27.55 1.96 -27.87
CA VAL A 95 27.21 0.56 -27.52
C VAL A 95 28.03 -0.37 -28.44
N ILE A 96 28.78 -1.30 -27.83
CA ILE A 96 29.60 -2.30 -28.53
C ILE A 96 29.09 -3.73 -28.33
N SER A 97 28.09 -3.93 -27.43
CA SER A 97 27.44 -5.22 -27.24
C SER A 97 26.35 -5.47 -28.28
N GLN A 98 26.03 -6.74 -28.52
CA GLN A 98 24.85 -7.11 -29.30
C GLN A 98 23.60 -6.89 -28.45
N PRO A 99 22.52 -6.38 -29.05
CA PRO A 99 21.28 -6.12 -28.30
C PRO A 99 20.62 -7.42 -27.84
N ILE A 100 20.19 -7.45 -26.58
CA ILE A 100 19.36 -8.52 -26.04
C ILE A 100 17.90 -8.15 -26.33
N ARG A 101 17.15 -9.10 -26.88
CA ARG A 101 15.77 -8.84 -27.29
C ARG A 101 14.78 -8.97 -26.13
N LYS A 102 13.74 -8.17 -26.17
CA LYS A 102 12.61 -8.25 -25.22
C LYS A 102 12.04 -9.66 -25.13
N GLY A 103 11.58 -10.03 -23.96
CA GLY A 103 11.13 -11.39 -23.66
C GLY A 103 12.26 -12.35 -23.24
N THR A 104 13.52 -11.90 -23.24
CA THR A 104 14.64 -12.70 -22.72
C THR A 104 14.69 -12.58 -21.19
N PHE A 105 14.88 -13.71 -20.52
CA PHE A 105 15.14 -13.74 -19.09
C PHE A 105 16.63 -13.51 -18.83
N VAL A 106 16.94 -12.58 -17.92
CA VAL A 106 18.31 -12.25 -17.53
C VAL A 106 18.49 -12.42 -16.02
N LYS A 107 19.70 -12.77 -15.62
CA LYS A 107 20.08 -12.95 -14.22
C LYS A 107 20.71 -11.70 -13.64
N ASN A 108 20.64 -11.56 -12.33
CA ASN A 108 21.36 -10.52 -11.61
C ASN A 108 22.86 -10.54 -11.95
N GLY A 109 23.41 -9.37 -12.32
CA GLY A 109 24.80 -9.21 -12.75
C GLY A 109 25.07 -9.57 -14.21
N GLU A 110 24.08 -10.04 -14.97
CA GLU A 110 24.22 -10.30 -16.40
C GLU A 110 24.37 -9.01 -17.20
N LEU A 111 25.26 -9.01 -18.18
CA LEU A 111 25.56 -7.85 -19.02
C LEU A 111 24.37 -7.54 -19.95
N LEU A 112 23.82 -6.34 -19.84
CA LEU A 112 22.71 -5.85 -20.68
C LEU A 112 23.25 -5.03 -21.87
N CYS A 113 24.10 -4.06 -21.59
CA CYS A 113 24.75 -3.21 -22.56
C CYS A 113 26.24 -3.04 -22.19
N GLU A 114 27.13 -3.03 -23.18
CA GLU A 114 28.51 -2.66 -22.99
C GLU A 114 28.81 -1.43 -23.83
N LEU A 115 29.38 -0.42 -23.19
CA LEU A 115 29.80 0.82 -23.84
C LEU A 115 31.28 0.77 -24.17
N GLU A 116 31.66 1.42 -25.25
CA GLU A 116 33.07 1.61 -25.62
C GLU A 116 33.85 2.30 -24.49
N VAL A 117 34.92 1.69 -24.07
CA VAL A 117 35.77 2.18 -22.99
C VAL A 117 36.37 3.55 -23.31
N GLY A 118 36.69 3.80 -24.58
CA GLY A 118 37.33 5.04 -25.03
C GLY A 118 38.62 5.33 -24.24
N THR A 119 38.79 6.54 -23.78
CA THR A 119 39.96 6.98 -23.00
C THR A 119 39.87 6.68 -21.49
N LYS A 120 38.82 5.99 -21.00
CA LYS A 120 38.61 5.77 -19.55
C LYS A 120 39.70 4.86 -18.95
N SER A 121 40.17 3.85 -19.74
CA SER A 121 41.29 3.00 -19.33
C SER A 121 42.59 3.79 -19.15
N ASP A 122 42.83 4.73 -20.06
CA ASP A 122 44.07 5.51 -20.07
C ASP A 122 44.08 6.50 -18.87
N VAL A 123 42.91 7.11 -18.59
CA VAL A 123 42.75 7.97 -17.40
C VAL A 123 42.98 7.18 -16.10
N LEU A 124 42.53 5.92 -16.02
CA LEU A 124 42.80 5.07 -14.88
C LEU A 124 44.30 4.71 -14.78
N ALA A 125 44.97 4.41 -15.91
CA ALA A 125 46.39 4.12 -15.93
C ALA A 125 47.22 5.33 -15.49
N GLU A 126 46.93 6.52 -16.02
CA GLU A 126 47.57 7.80 -15.61
C GLU A 126 47.40 8.07 -14.12
N ALA A 127 46.21 7.86 -13.58
CA ALA A 127 45.94 8.06 -12.16
C ALA A 127 46.72 7.10 -11.26
N LYS A 128 46.93 5.82 -11.72
CA LYS A 128 47.77 4.84 -11.00
C LYS A 128 49.25 5.22 -11.01
N GLU A 129 49.75 5.73 -12.12
CA GLU A 129 51.14 6.22 -12.20
C GLU A 129 51.33 7.44 -11.29
N ALA A 130 50.38 8.37 -11.26
CA ALA A 130 50.40 9.52 -10.38
C ALA A 130 50.36 9.09 -8.90
N LEU A 131 49.73 8.00 -8.52
CA LEU A 131 49.75 7.47 -7.15
C LEU A 131 51.15 7.02 -6.77
N ALA A 132 51.84 6.26 -7.62
CA ALA A 132 53.18 5.79 -7.34
C ALA A 132 54.12 6.99 -7.06
N LEU A 133 54.08 8.00 -7.92
CA LEU A 133 54.86 9.20 -7.75
C LEU A 133 54.55 9.95 -6.44
N SER A 134 53.25 10.06 -6.09
CA SER A 134 52.81 10.72 -4.84
C SER A 134 53.22 9.97 -3.58
N ILE A 135 53.32 8.62 -3.65
CA ILE A 135 53.81 7.77 -2.57
C ILE A 135 55.31 8.03 -2.36
N ASP A 136 56.11 8.03 -3.47
CA ASP A 136 57.54 8.30 -3.41
C ASP A 136 57.84 9.70 -2.80
N GLU A 137 57.06 10.72 -3.16
CA GLU A 137 57.16 12.06 -2.60
C GLU A 137 56.79 12.08 -1.11
N LEU A 138 55.79 11.34 -0.68
CA LEU A 138 55.38 11.20 0.72
C LEU A 138 56.52 10.55 1.53
N ASP A 139 57.07 9.44 1.05
CA ASP A 139 58.16 8.72 1.72
C ASP A 139 59.41 9.63 1.89
N ALA A 140 59.76 10.35 0.83
CA ALA A 140 60.82 11.34 0.91
C ALA A 140 60.57 12.45 1.99
N SER A 141 59.34 12.93 2.06
CA SER A 141 58.94 13.95 3.04
C SER A 141 58.93 13.41 4.48
N ILE A 142 58.51 12.15 4.68
CA ILE A 142 58.57 11.47 5.99
C ILE A 142 60.03 11.31 6.43
N HIS A 143 60.91 10.88 5.55
CA HIS A 143 62.33 10.75 5.84
C HIS A 143 62.96 12.11 6.24
N GLN A 144 62.60 13.18 5.54
CA GLN A 144 63.06 14.51 5.88
C GLN A 144 62.56 14.96 7.26
N TYR A 145 61.29 14.66 7.58
CA TYR A 145 60.72 14.95 8.91
C TYR A 145 61.49 14.19 10.02
N GLU A 146 61.75 12.89 9.84
CA GLU A 146 62.50 12.08 10.81
C GLU A 146 63.89 12.64 11.07
N LEU A 147 64.62 13.04 10.01
CA LEU A 147 65.91 13.67 10.15
C LEU A 147 65.88 15.00 10.94
N ARG A 148 64.82 15.83 10.75
CA ARG A 148 64.64 17.09 11.50
C ARG A 148 64.29 16.83 12.97
N VAL A 149 63.46 15.83 13.26
CA VAL A 149 63.15 15.40 14.62
C VAL A 149 64.42 14.96 15.34
N GLN A 150 65.24 14.10 14.73
CA GLN A 150 66.52 13.68 15.31
C GLN A 150 67.44 14.83 15.51
N ALA A 151 67.44 15.86 14.64
CA ALA A 151 68.23 17.05 14.81
C ALA A 151 67.77 17.88 16.03
N ALA A 152 66.47 18.05 16.22
CA ALA A 152 65.89 18.73 17.38
C ALA A 152 66.20 18.01 18.70
N GLU A 153 66.11 16.67 18.71
CA GLU A 153 66.52 15.89 19.90
C GLU A 153 68.00 16.04 20.26
N ARG A 154 68.84 16.02 19.23
CA ARG A 154 70.33 16.33 19.49
C ARG A 154 70.53 17.68 20.09
N GLN A 155 69.89 18.76 19.59
CA GLN A 155 70.03 20.11 20.16
C GLN A 155 69.46 20.17 21.60
N ARG A 156 68.36 19.53 21.90
CA ARG A 156 67.80 19.42 23.22
C ARG A 156 68.72 18.66 24.19
N SER A 157 69.39 17.61 23.72
CA SER A 157 70.45 16.92 24.50
C SER A 157 71.65 17.73 24.76
N LEU A 158 72.15 18.58 23.82
CA LEU A 158 73.24 19.48 23.98
C LEU A 158 72.92 20.58 25.01
N LEU A 159 71.74 21.18 24.98
CA LEU A 159 71.23 22.12 25.95
C LEU A 159 71.23 21.53 27.38
N LYS A 160 70.71 20.29 27.57
CA LYS A 160 70.76 19.60 28.86
C LYS A 160 72.16 19.39 29.41
N ARG A 161 73.15 19.28 28.56
CA ARG A 161 74.57 19.15 28.93
C ARG A 161 75.26 20.48 29.10
N GLY A 162 74.57 21.62 28.95
CA GLY A 162 75.13 22.97 29.17
C GLY A 162 76.02 23.53 28.04
N VAL A 163 76.03 22.85 26.83
CA VAL A 163 76.87 23.27 25.66
C VAL A 163 76.01 23.75 24.48
N GLY A 164 74.64 23.81 24.63
CA GLY A 164 73.74 24.32 23.64
C GLY A 164 73.06 25.63 24.07
N THR A 165 72.35 26.30 23.15
CA THR A 165 71.52 27.47 23.40
C THR A 165 70.06 27.17 23.24
N GLU A 166 69.21 27.84 23.97
CA GLU A 166 67.76 27.69 23.90
C GLU A 166 67.24 28.06 22.51
N ALA A 167 67.76 29.12 21.90
CA ALA A 167 67.46 29.53 20.52
C ALA A 167 67.77 28.45 19.47
N ALA A 168 68.85 27.65 19.68
CA ALA A 168 69.19 26.56 18.76
C ALA A 168 68.17 25.39 18.86
N VAL A 169 67.63 25.11 20.05
CA VAL A 169 66.59 24.11 20.26
C VAL A 169 65.27 24.55 19.57
N GLU A 170 64.88 25.80 19.83
CA GLU A 170 63.66 26.37 19.24
C GLU A 170 63.73 26.39 17.70
N ALA A 171 64.81 26.79 17.10
CA ALA A 171 65.02 26.78 15.67
C ALA A 171 64.94 25.36 15.10
N ALA A 172 65.50 24.35 15.81
CA ALA A 172 65.41 22.96 15.37
C ALA A 172 63.96 22.35 15.48
N GLU A 173 63.26 22.73 16.54
CA GLU A 173 61.86 22.34 16.75
C GLU A 173 60.95 22.99 15.72
N LEU A 174 61.10 24.26 15.37
CA LEU A 174 60.38 24.93 14.29
C LEU A 174 60.64 24.24 12.93
N SER A 175 61.90 23.84 12.68
CA SER A 175 62.27 23.11 11.46
C SER A 175 61.63 21.72 11.39
N ALA A 176 61.53 21.02 12.50
CA ALA A 176 60.82 19.71 12.58
C ALA A 176 59.30 19.88 12.36
N SER A 177 58.67 20.88 12.99
CA SER A 177 57.25 21.17 12.80
C SER A 177 56.94 21.59 11.35
N SER A 178 57.81 22.36 10.71
CA SER A 178 57.67 22.69 9.27
C SER A 178 57.71 21.42 8.39
N ALA A 179 58.68 20.51 8.66
CA ALA A 179 58.80 19.26 7.92
C ALA A 179 57.59 18.30 8.17
N GLU A 180 57.04 18.29 9.39
CA GLU A 180 55.81 17.58 9.73
C GLU A 180 54.65 18.08 8.89
N THR A 181 54.43 19.40 8.85
CA THR A 181 53.38 20.02 8.02
C THR A 181 53.52 19.66 6.55
N GLN A 182 54.76 19.61 6.05
CA GLN A 182 55.04 19.19 4.67
C GLN A 182 54.67 17.71 4.44
N SER A 183 54.99 16.82 5.38
CA SER A 183 54.64 15.40 5.27
C SER A 183 53.11 15.18 5.30
N LEU A 184 52.40 15.93 6.14
CA LEU A 184 50.93 15.92 6.17
C LEU A 184 50.33 16.41 4.85
N SER A 185 50.90 17.45 4.23
CA SER A 185 50.47 17.93 2.92
C SER A 185 50.67 16.88 1.83
N LYS A 186 51.80 16.13 1.82
CA LYS A 186 52.06 15.05 0.87
C LYS A 186 51.12 13.86 1.10
N ARG A 187 50.80 13.53 2.35
CA ARG A 187 49.81 12.52 2.68
C ARG A 187 48.44 12.88 2.12
N GLN A 188 48.05 14.17 2.21
CA GLN A 188 46.80 14.64 1.61
C GLN A 188 46.82 14.54 0.07
N ALA A 189 48.00 14.77 -0.56
CA ALA A 189 48.14 14.57 -2.02
C ALA A 189 47.92 13.12 -2.42
N VAL A 190 48.46 12.14 -1.70
CA VAL A 190 48.21 10.71 -1.92
C VAL A 190 46.72 10.43 -1.85
N ALA A 191 46.01 10.86 -0.79
CA ALA A 191 44.57 10.65 -0.63
C ALA A 191 43.74 11.25 -1.80
N ASN A 192 44.18 12.40 -2.32
CA ASN A 192 43.53 13.03 -3.48
C ASN A 192 43.69 12.19 -4.76
N VAL A 193 44.87 11.60 -4.98
CA VAL A 193 45.12 10.72 -6.13
C VAL A 193 44.37 9.40 -6.00
N GLU A 194 44.30 8.81 -4.81
CA GLU A 194 43.46 7.63 -4.54
C GLU A 194 41.98 7.91 -4.85
N ALA A 195 41.48 9.09 -4.49
CA ALA A 195 40.10 9.48 -4.85
C ALA A 195 39.92 9.65 -6.37
N ARG A 196 40.96 10.04 -7.12
CA ARG A 196 40.92 10.07 -8.61
C ARG A 196 40.88 8.65 -9.19
N ILE A 197 41.68 7.72 -8.66
CA ILE A 197 41.67 6.31 -9.06
C ILE A 197 40.28 5.71 -8.84
N ASN A 198 39.67 5.93 -7.68
CA ASN A 198 38.34 5.41 -7.37
C ASN A 198 37.30 5.93 -8.38
N ARG A 199 37.32 7.21 -8.72
CA ARG A 199 36.44 7.79 -9.75
C ARG A 199 36.67 7.17 -11.12
N ALA A 200 37.92 7.11 -11.58
CA ALA A 200 38.26 6.54 -12.86
C ALA A 200 37.89 5.04 -12.95
N THR A 201 38.03 4.30 -11.86
CA THR A 201 37.61 2.89 -11.77
C THR A 201 36.10 2.77 -11.86
N THR A 202 35.35 3.63 -11.17
CA THR A 202 33.88 3.66 -11.26
C THR A 202 33.43 4.00 -12.67
N ASP A 203 33.99 5.01 -13.31
CA ASP A 203 33.67 5.40 -14.69
C ASP A 203 33.95 4.27 -15.70
N LEU A 204 35.02 3.52 -15.48
CA LEU A 204 35.35 2.34 -16.30
C LEU A 204 34.36 1.20 -16.06
N ASN A 205 34.01 0.92 -14.79
CA ASN A 205 33.03 -0.13 -14.45
C ASN A 205 31.65 0.19 -15.02
N ASN A 206 31.25 1.46 -15.02
CA ASN A 206 29.97 1.94 -15.52
C ASN A 206 29.84 1.81 -17.06
N THR A 207 30.91 1.44 -17.78
CA THR A 207 30.79 1.05 -19.18
C THR A 207 30.05 -0.27 -19.36
N LYS A 208 29.98 -1.11 -18.33
CA LYS A 208 29.25 -2.37 -18.32
C LYS A 208 27.95 -2.20 -17.56
N ILE A 209 26.86 -2.10 -18.30
CA ILE A 209 25.53 -1.95 -17.75
C ILE A 209 24.98 -3.35 -17.50
N ILE A 210 24.75 -3.69 -16.22
CA ILE A 210 24.35 -5.03 -15.78
C ILE A 210 22.93 -5.04 -15.22
N ALA A 211 22.29 -6.20 -15.23
CA ALA A 211 20.99 -6.41 -14.63
C ALA A 211 21.05 -6.30 -13.09
N PRO A 212 20.22 -5.45 -12.45
CA PRO A 212 20.25 -5.26 -10.99
C PRO A 212 19.54 -6.38 -10.21
N PHE A 213 18.79 -7.25 -10.89
CA PHE A 213 18.06 -8.39 -10.31
C PHE A 213 17.67 -9.37 -11.43
N ASP A 214 17.25 -10.58 -11.05
CA ASP A 214 16.71 -11.57 -12.00
C ASP A 214 15.36 -11.11 -12.54
N GLY A 215 15.18 -11.12 -13.86
CA GLY A 215 13.94 -10.63 -14.45
C GLY A 215 13.82 -10.85 -15.95
N LEU A 216 12.68 -10.42 -16.48
CA LEU A 216 12.36 -10.46 -17.90
C LEU A 216 12.57 -9.07 -18.51
N LEU A 217 13.22 -9.01 -19.65
CA LEU A 217 13.32 -7.78 -20.43
C LEU A 217 11.98 -7.46 -21.10
N GLU A 218 11.41 -6.30 -20.77
CA GLU A 218 10.18 -5.76 -21.38
C GLU A 218 10.47 -4.97 -22.67
N SER A 219 11.66 -4.39 -22.76
CA SER A 219 12.13 -3.69 -23.96
C SER A 219 13.40 -4.33 -24.51
N ASP A 220 13.66 -4.16 -25.81
CA ASP A 220 14.96 -4.45 -26.37
C ASP A 220 16.01 -3.58 -25.67
N THR A 221 17.25 -4.10 -25.51
CA THR A 221 18.37 -3.28 -25.07
C THR A 221 18.83 -2.36 -26.20
N ALA A 222 19.67 -1.36 -25.88
CA ALA A 222 20.21 -0.43 -26.88
C ALA A 222 20.92 -1.17 -28.01
N GLU A 223 20.78 -0.64 -29.21
CA GLU A 223 21.33 -1.26 -30.42
C GLU A 223 22.86 -1.03 -30.54
N TYR A 224 23.56 -1.96 -31.20
CA TYR A 224 24.98 -1.83 -31.50
C TYR A 224 25.25 -0.55 -32.30
N GLY A 225 26.20 0.26 -31.86
CA GLY A 225 26.58 1.51 -32.49
C GLY A 225 25.82 2.73 -32.01
N ASP A 226 24.74 2.56 -31.19
CA ASP A 226 24.05 3.69 -30.58
C ASP A 226 24.96 4.43 -29.61
N PHE A 227 24.88 5.76 -29.62
CA PHE A 227 25.60 6.57 -28.65
C PHE A 227 24.72 6.86 -27.46
N MET A 228 25.07 6.31 -26.29
CA MET A 228 24.36 6.55 -25.04
C MET A 228 25.00 7.68 -24.25
N GLN A 229 24.16 8.60 -23.78
CA GLN A 229 24.56 9.60 -22.80
C GLN A 229 24.23 9.07 -21.38
N THR A 230 24.86 9.68 -20.36
CA THR A 230 24.50 9.41 -18.97
C THR A 230 23.00 9.64 -18.74
N GLY A 231 22.31 8.65 -18.16
CA GLY A 231 20.87 8.65 -17.96
C GLY A 231 20.04 8.06 -19.11
N ALA A 232 20.67 7.75 -20.27
CA ALA A 232 19.96 7.09 -21.37
C ALA A 232 19.56 5.65 -21.00
N PRO A 233 18.34 5.18 -21.35
CA PRO A 233 17.88 3.85 -21.01
C PRO A 233 18.60 2.80 -21.87
N CYS A 234 19.19 1.77 -21.24
CA CYS A 234 19.67 0.57 -21.91
C CYS A 234 18.52 -0.41 -22.17
N GLY A 235 17.64 -0.64 -21.16
CA GLY A 235 16.50 -1.52 -21.26
C GLY A 235 15.61 -1.44 -20.02
N THR A 236 14.43 -2.04 -20.11
CA THR A 236 13.48 -2.14 -18.99
C THR A 236 13.42 -3.58 -18.50
N LEU A 237 13.62 -3.78 -17.20
CA LEU A 237 13.65 -5.09 -16.56
C LEU A 237 12.50 -5.23 -15.57
N LEU A 238 11.73 -6.32 -15.65
CA LEU A 238 10.62 -6.67 -14.79
C LEU A 238 10.94 -7.89 -13.94
N ALA A 239 10.77 -7.81 -12.63
CA ALA A 239 10.73 -8.97 -11.76
C ALA A 239 9.27 -9.44 -11.63
N LEU A 240 8.93 -10.55 -12.27
CA LEU A 240 7.58 -11.11 -12.31
C LEU A 240 7.38 -12.28 -11.34
N ASN A 241 8.41 -12.73 -10.64
CA ASN A 241 8.33 -13.74 -9.59
C ASN A 241 9.09 -13.27 -8.33
N PRO A 242 8.38 -13.09 -7.20
CA PRO A 242 6.92 -13.14 -7.08
C PRO A 242 6.25 -12.00 -7.87
N ILE A 243 4.93 -12.09 -8.09
CA ILE A 243 4.13 -11.01 -8.66
C ILE A 243 3.23 -10.39 -7.59
N LYS A 244 2.91 -9.11 -7.73
CA LYS A 244 1.97 -8.42 -6.84
C LYS A 244 0.57 -8.38 -7.46
N LEU A 245 -0.44 -8.53 -6.62
CA LEU A 245 -1.81 -8.18 -6.91
C LEU A 245 -2.13 -6.89 -6.16
N ILE A 246 -2.55 -5.87 -6.87
CA ILE A 246 -2.92 -4.59 -6.29
C ILE A 246 -4.43 -4.47 -6.34
N GLY A 247 -5.04 -4.31 -5.17
CA GLY A 247 -6.47 -4.06 -5.01
C GLY A 247 -6.73 -2.79 -4.21
N TYR A 248 -7.94 -2.26 -4.35
CA TYR A 248 -8.33 -1.03 -3.68
C TYR A 248 -9.47 -1.31 -2.72
N ALA A 249 -9.24 -1.06 -1.44
CA ALA A 249 -10.21 -1.26 -0.36
C ALA A 249 -10.82 0.07 0.10
N THR A 250 -12.10 0.08 0.42
CA THR A 250 -12.75 1.22 1.08
C THR A 250 -12.29 1.33 2.53
N GLU A 251 -12.54 2.46 3.19
CA GLU A 251 -12.20 2.69 4.59
C GLU A 251 -12.80 1.63 5.53
N THR A 252 -14.03 1.22 5.29
CA THR A 252 -14.73 0.18 6.07
C THR A 252 -14.19 -1.23 5.82
N GLN A 253 -13.59 -1.48 4.65
CA GLN A 253 -12.99 -2.76 4.30
C GLN A 253 -11.56 -2.86 4.84
N VAL A 254 -10.75 -1.79 4.65
CA VAL A 254 -9.33 -1.80 5.05
C VAL A 254 -9.14 -1.96 6.55
N SER A 255 -10.08 -1.45 7.37
CA SER A 255 -10.04 -1.61 8.83
C SER A 255 -10.15 -3.07 9.30
N LYS A 256 -10.58 -3.99 8.43
CA LYS A 256 -10.75 -5.42 8.70
C LYS A 256 -9.63 -6.29 8.12
N ILE A 257 -8.74 -5.71 7.31
CA ILE A 257 -7.66 -6.42 6.64
C ILE A 257 -6.38 -6.24 7.45
N GLU A 258 -5.63 -7.32 7.64
CA GLU A 258 -4.34 -7.30 8.31
C GLU A 258 -3.25 -7.81 7.36
N VAL A 259 -2.03 -7.27 7.51
CA VAL A 259 -0.85 -7.77 6.79
C VAL A 259 -0.57 -9.22 7.25
N GLY A 260 -0.26 -10.09 6.29
CA GLY A 260 -0.08 -11.52 6.53
C GLY A 260 -1.36 -12.34 6.34
N THR A 261 -2.52 -11.72 6.15
CA THR A 261 -3.77 -12.42 5.89
C THR A 261 -3.70 -13.15 4.55
N THR A 262 -4.22 -14.39 4.51
CA THR A 262 -4.31 -15.17 3.27
C THR A 262 -5.29 -14.52 2.30
N ALA A 263 -4.85 -14.38 1.07
CA ALA A 263 -5.67 -13.89 -0.03
C ALA A 263 -5.61 -14.86 -1.21
N GLY A 264 -6.74 -15.07 -1.85
CA GLY A 264 -6.84 -15.72 -3.14
C GLY A 264 -7.18 -14.71 -4.22
N ALA A 265 -6.88 -14.99 -5.47
CA ALA A 265 -7.37 -14.17 -6.57
C ALA A 265 -7.76 -15.03 -7.76
N ARG A 266 -8.79 -14.55 -8.45
CA ARG A 266 -9.20 -15.09 -9.75
C ARG A 266 -8.80 -14.09 -10.83
N LEU A 267 -7.89 -14.50 -11.67
CA LEU A 267 -7.47 -13.70 -12.83
C LEU A 267 -8.51 -13.77 -13.94
N ILE A 268 -8.55 -12.75 -14.79
CA ILE A 268 -9.45 -12.73 -15.96
C ILE A 268 -9.18 -13.91 -16.92
N SER A 269 -7.95 -14.45 -16.91
CA SER A 269 -7.58 -15.67 -17.65
C SER A 269 -8.26 -16.94 -17.14
N GLY A 270 -8.96 -16.89 -16.00
CA GLY A 270 -9.60 -18.02 -15.33
C GLY A 270 -8.73 -18.73 -14.30
N ASN A 271 -7.43 -18.41 -14.21
CA ASN A 271 -6.51 -18.99 -13.23
C ASN A 271 -6.82 -18.48 -11.83
N ASN A 272 -6.86 -19.41 -10.87
CA ASN A 272 -6.92 -19.08 -9.45
C ASN A 272 -5.53 -19.13 -8.84
N VAL A 273 -5.18 -18.10 -8.10
CA VAL A 273 -3.90 -17.98 -7.42
C VAL A 273 -4.11 -17.67 -5.95
N SER A 274 -3.14 -18.02 -5.12
CA SER A 274 -3.17 -17.76 -3.68
C SER A 274 -1.87 -17.07 -3.25
N GLY A 275 -1.99 -16.24 -2.23
CA GLY A 275 -0.90 -15.49 -1.67
C GLY A 275 -1.24 -14.89 -0.32
N THR A 276 -0.48 -13.91 0.09
CA THR A 276 -0.66 -13.23 1.37
C THR A 276 -0.64 -11.72 1.18
N VAL A 277 -1.42 -11.01 1.95
CA VAL A 277 -1.39 -9.55 2.00
C VAL A 277 -0.03 -9.11 2.54
N SER A 278 0.74 -8.43 1.69
CA SER A 278 2.10 -7.98 2.00
C SER A 278 2.16 -6.52 2.45
N PHE A 279 1.22 -5.70 1.97
CA PHE A 279 1.20 -4.28 2.30
C PHE A 279 -0.22 -3.72 2.27
N ILE A 280 -0.48 -2.77 3.16
CA ILE A 280 -1.73 -1.98 3.21
C ILE A 280 -1.32 -0.52 3.35
N SER A 281 -1.75 0.31 2.39
CA SER A 281 -1.48 1.75 2.44
C SER A 281 -2.12 2.38 3.68
N ARG A 282 -1.39 3.32 4.30
CA ARG A 282 -1.90 4.13 5.41
C ARG A 282 -2.48 5.47 4.96
N SER A 283 -2.36 5.77 3.68
CA SER A 283 -2.93 6.97 3.05
C SER A 283 -3.94 6.55 1.99
N ALA A 284 -5.12 7.14 2.03
CA ALA A 284 -6.11 6.96 0.98
C ALA A 284 -5.73 7.75 -0.27
N ASP A 285 -6.06 7.22 -1.43
CA ASP A 285 -6.03 7.97 -2.68
C ASP A 285 -7.02 9.15 -2.58
N PRO A 286 -6.59 10.38 -2.84
CA PRO A 286 -7.42 11.57 -2.65
C PRO A 286 -8.62 11.65 -3.58
N THR A 287 -8.58 10.97 -4.73
CA THR A 287 -9.63 10.99 -5.75
C THR A 287 -10.69 9.93 -5.48
N THR A 288 -10.25 8.69 -5.23
CA THR A 288 -11.15 7.53 -5.07
C THR A 288 -11.52 7.27 -3.61
N ARG A 289 -10.76 7.83 -2.65
CA ARG A 289 -10.88 7.59 -1.21
C ARG A 289 -10.75 6.10 -0.84
N THR A 290 -9.93 5.38 -1.59
CA THR A 290 -9.62 3.97 -1.35
C THR A 290 -8.19 3.79 -0.89
N PHE A 291 -7.93 2.69 -0.20
CA PHE A 291 -6.62 2.30 0.29
C PHE A 291 -6.05 1.19 -0.58
N LEU A 292 -4.80 1.34 -0.98
CA LEU A 292 -4.07 0.32 -1.72
C LEU A 292 -3.78 -0.88 -0.80
N VAL A 293 -4.09 -2.08 -1.30
CA VAL A 293 -3.76 -3.36 -0.67
C VAL A 293 -2.95 -4.18 -1.66
N GLU A 294 -1.73 -4.56 -1.27
CA GLU A 294 -0.87 -5.44 -2.08
C GLU A 294 -0.89 -6.86 -1.52
N THR A 295 -1.05 -7.81 -2.41
CA THR A 295 -0.95 -9.24 -2.12
C THR A 295 0.18 -9.83 -2.94
N THR A 296 1.11 -10.54 -2.32
CA THR A 296 2.22 -11.21 -3.00
C THR A 296 1.84 -12.64 -3.34
N VAL A 297 2.05 -13.01 -4.59
CA VAL A 297 1.73 -14.33 -5.16
C VAL A 297 2.96 -14.90 -5.86
N SER A 298 3.20 -16.22 -5.73
CA SER A 298 4.22 -16.90 -6.52
C SER A 298 3.82 -16.96 -8.00
N ASN A 299 4.82 -16.81 -8.89
CA ASN A 299 4.67 -16.87 -10.34
C ASN A 299 5.85 -17.63 -10.97
N ASP A 300 6.12 -18.83 -10.44
CA ASP A 300 7.32 -19.62 -10.81
C ASP A 300 7.41 -19.93 -12.31
N GLY A 301 6.28 -20.04 -12.99
CA GLY A 301 6.20 -20.27 -14.44
C GLY A 301 6.15 -18.99 -15.28
N TYR A 302 6.17 -17.79 -14.69
CA TYR A 302 6.01 -16.49 -15.37
C TYR A 302 4.74 -16.39 -16.23
N GLU A 303 3.71 -17.21 -15.93
CA GLU A 303 2.46 -17.24 -16.68
C GLU A 303 1.60 -16.01 -16.43
N ILE A 304 1.70 -15.44 -15.24
CA ILE A 304 0.94 -14.24 -14.84
C ILE A 304 1.70 -13.01 -15.36
N ARG A 305 1.04 -12.28 -16.23
CA ARG A 305 1.57 -11.04 -16.82
C ARG A 305 1.19 -9.85 -15.97
N GLU A 306 2.00 -8.80 -16.01
CA GLU A 306 1.66 -7.49 -15.45
C GLU A 306 0.43 -6.88 -16.12
N GLY A 307 -0.37 -6.10 -15.39
CA GLY A 307 -1.56 -5.42 -15.92
C GLY A 307 -2.79 -6.29 -16.10
N SER A 308 -2.76 -7.58 -15.71
CA SER A 308 -3.93 -8.46 -15.81
C SER A 308 -4.94 -8.13 -14.71
N THR A 309 -6.22 -8.01 -15.07
CA THR A 309 -7.30 -7.78 -14.11
C THR A 309 -7.49 -9.00 -13.21
N ALA A 310 -7.70 -8.75 -11.93
CA ALA A 310 -7.90 -9.76 -10.90
C ALA A 310 -9.03 -9.40 -9.93
N ASP A 311 -9.83 -10.38 -9.58
CA ASP A 311 -10.74 -10.34 -8.45
C ASP A 311 -10.03 -10.98 -7.24
N ILE A 312 -9.71 -10.16 -6.23
CA ILE A 312 -8.90 -10.55 -5.07
C ILE A 312 -9.82 -10.80 -3.88
N TYR A 313 -9.79 -12.01 -3.33
CA TYR A 313 -10.58 -12.44 -2.17
C TYR A 313 -9.67 -12.51 -0.96
N ILE A 314 -9.83 -11.59 -0.01
CA ILE A 314 -9.08 -11.59 1.25
C ILE A 314 -9.90 -12.32 2.30
N SER A 315 -9.36 -13.42 2.84
CA SER A 315 -10.01 -14.22 3.87
C SER A 315 -9.95 -13.50 5.19
N LEU A 316 -11.09 -13.12 5.76
CA LEU A 316 -11.17 -12.59 7.11
C LEU A 316 -11.32 -13.74 8.12
N ALA A 317 -10.97 -13.46 9.36
CA ALA A 317 -11.23 -14.40 10.46
C ALA A 317 -12.71 -14.82 10.46
N GLY A 318 -12.96 -16.11 10.64
CA GLY A 318 -14.32 -16.65 10.67
C GLY A 318 -15.16 -15.94 11.73
N VAL A 319 -16.33 -15.51 11.34
CA VAL A 319 -17.34 -14.95 12.26
C VAL A 319 -18.38 -16.04 12.50
N LYS A 320 -18.77 -16.22 13.74
CA LYS A 320 -19.85 -17.15 14.07
C LYS A 320 -21.20 -16.57 13.68
N GLY A 321 -21.99 -17.35 12.97
CA GLY A 321 -23.27 -16.92 12.46
C GLY A 321 -24.25 -18.07 12.24
N HIS A 322 -25.47 -17.71 11.92
CA HIS A 322 -26.58 -18.62 11.62
C HIS A 322 -26.99 -18.47 10.16
N LEU A 323 -27.14 -19.58 9.45
CA LEU A 323 -27.71 -19.60 8.12
C LEU A 323 -29.24 -19.64 8.24
N LEU A 324 -29.91 -18.63 7.71
CA LEU A 324 -31.35 -18.48 7.77
C LEU A 324 -31.93 -18.23 6.37
N PRO A 325 -33.16 -18.74 6.10
CA PRO A 325 -33.87 -18.34 4.90
C PRO A 325 -34.12 -16.82 4.90
N GLN A 326 -34.00 -16.20 3.73
CA GLN A 326 -34.22 -14.75 3.56
C GLN A 326 -35.63 -14.31 4.02
N SER A 327 -36.62 -15.23 3.84
CA SER A 327 -38.02 -15.04 4.27
C SER A 327 -38.20 -14.91 5.80
N SER A 328 -37.24 -15.34 6.62
CA SER A 328 -37.30 -15.24 8.08
C SER A 328 -37.00 -13.84 8.65
N LEU A 329 -36.44 -12.95 7.81
CA LEU A 329 -36.11 -11.60 8.19
C LEU A 329 -37.36 -10.75 8.34
N THR A 330 -37.42 -9.93 9.39
CA THR A 330 -38.52 -9.02 9.66
C THR A 330 -38.00 -7.72 10.27
N LEU A 331 -38.83 -6.67 10.22
CA LEU A 331 -38.55 -5.41 10.87
C LEU A 331 -39.42 -5.29 12.12
N ASN A 332 -38.87 -4.71 13.19
CA ASN A 332 -39.68 -4.33 14.35
C ASN A 332 -40.37 -2.96 14.12
N SER A 333 -41.20 -2.53 15.08
CA SER A 333 -41.91 -1.24 15.04
C SER A 333 -40.96 -0.02 14.97
N ALA A 334 -39.69 -0.17 15.35
CA ALA A 334 -38.67 0.87 15.26
C ALA A 334 -37.84 0.81 13.96
N GLY A 335 -38.22 -0.06 13.00
CA GLY A 335 -37.51 -0.23 11.72
C GLY A 335 -36.19 -0.99 11.84
N LYS A 336 -35.88 -1.63 12.97
CA LYS A 336 -34.68 -2.46 13.12
C LYS A 336 -34.91 -3.85 12.47
N LEU A 337 -33.92 -4.29 11.71
CA LEU A 337 -33.87 -5.63 11.13
C LEU A 337 -33.60 -6.68 12.22
N GLY A 338 -34.32 -7.80 12.15
CA GLY A 338 -34.17 -8.90 13.07
C GLY A 338 -34.94 -10.13 12.63
N VAL A 339 -34.96 -11.12 13.50
CA VAL A 339 -35.76 -12.35 13.31
C VAL A 339 -36.62 -12.58 14.56
N ARG A 340 -37.69 -13.35 14.39
CA ARG A 340 -38.49 -13.80 15.49
C ARG A 340 -38.14 -15.22 15.87
N VAL A 341 -37.86 -15.44 17.14
CA VAL A 341 -37.53 -16.75 17.70
C VAL A 341 -38.64 -17.24 18.60
N ALA A 342 -38.84 -18.53 18.66
CA ALA A 342 -39.74 -19.19 19.57
C ALA A 342 -39.03 -19.48 20.90
N ILE A 343 -39.51 -18.87 22.00
CA ILE A 343 -39.01 -19.12 23.34
C ILE A 343 -40.20 -19.40 24.25
N ASN A 344 -40.27 -20.56 24.84
CA ASN A 344 -41.33 -20.96 25.77
C ASN A 344 -42.77 -20.72 25.18
N ASN A 345 -42.99 -21.12 23.93
CA ASN A 345 -44.26 -20.95 23.18
C ASN A 345 -44.64 -19.47 23.00
N LYS A 346 -43.71 -18.56 23.05
CA LYS A 346 -43.91 -17.13 22.75
C LYS A 346 -42.93 -16.68 21.68
N ALA A 347 -43.38 -15.77 20.81
CA ALA A 347 -42.55 -15.14 19.83
C ALA A 347 -41.71 -14.01 20.50
N LYS A 348 -40.41 -13.98 20.24
CA LYS A 348 -39.53 -12.90 20.70
C LYS A 348 -38.72 -12.37 19.52
N PHE A 349 -38.71 -11.05 19.35
CA PHE A 349 -37.89 -10.39 18.36
C PHE A 349 -36.45 -10.29 18.85
N ILE A 350 -35.47 -10.71 18.01
CA ILE A 350 -34.04 -10.55 18.25
C ILE A 350 -33.47 -9.76 17.09
N PRO A 351 -32.82 -8.60 17.33
CA PRO A 351 -32.13 -7.86 16.30
C PRO A 351 -30.93 -8.65 15.84
N ILE A 352 -30.67 -8.63 14.53
CA ILE A 352 -29.55 -9.34 13.91
C ILE A 352 -28.77 -8.40 12.98
N GLU A 353 -27.53 -8.79 12.68
CA GLU A 353 -26.73 -8.15 11.65
C GLU A 353 -26.42 -9.18 10.55
N ILE A 354 -26.49 -8.72 9.29
CA ILE A 354 -26.18 -9.58 8.15
C ILE A 354 -24.66 -9.65 7.99
N ILE A 355 -24.12 -10.87 7.96
CA ILE A 355 -22.72 -11.16 7.67
C ILE A 355 -22.53 -11.27 6.15
N ARG A 356 -23.35 -12.09 5.49
CA ARG A 356 -23.25 -12.37 4.05
C ARG A 356 -24.58 -12.86 3.50
N ASP A 357 -24.89 -12.46 2.28
CA ASP A 357 -25.94 -13.03 1.45
C ASP A 357 -25.36 -14.16 0.58
N ALA A 358 -25.99 -15.33 0.55
CA ALA A 358 -25.56 -16.50 -0.18
C ALA A 358 -26.78 -17.16 -0.85
N GLU A 359 -26.55 -17.99 -1.86
CA GLU A 359 -27.62 -18.68 -2.59
C GLU A 359 -28.47 -19.60 -1.67
N GLU A 360 -27.82 -20.18 -0.65
CA GLU A 360 -28.51 -21.06 0.31
C GLU A 360 -29.31 -20.30 1.37
N GLY A 361 -29.10 -18.98 1.51
CA GLY A 361 -29.75 -18.13 2.53
C GLY A 361 -28.86 -17.00 3.02
N ILE A 362 -29.28 -16.33 4.06
CA ILE A 362 -28.55 -15.21 4.66
C ILE A 362 -27.84 -15.68 5.93
N TRP A 363 -26.53 -15.37 6.00
CA TRP A 363 -25.76 -15.52 7.21
C TRP A 363 -25.92 -14.30 8.10
N VAL A 364 -26.33 -14.53 9.35
CA VAL A 364 -26.62 -13.48 10.33
C VAL A 364 -25.92 -13.75 11.66
N THR A 365 -25.61 -12.68 12.39
CA THR A 365 -25.12 -12.76 13.77
C THR A 365 -26.10 -12.06 14.73
N GLY A 366 -25.90 -12.28 16.03
CA GLY A 366 -26.75 -11.69 17.08
C GLY A 366 -27.73 -12.68 17.71
N LEU A 367 -27.76 -13.93 17.26
CA LEU A 367 -28.55 -15.02 17.86
C LEU A 367 -27.71 -15.82 18.87
N PRO A 368 -28.34 -16.48 19.86
CA PRO A 368 -27.66 -17.43 20.75
C PRO A 368 -27.19 -18.66 19.98
N ASN A 369 -26.22 -19.42 20.52
CA ASN A 369 -25.59 -20.58 19.87
C ASN A 369 -26.55 -21.57 19.21
N SER A 370 -27.76 -21.69 19.74
CA SER A 370 -28.87 -22.43 19.12
C SER A 370 -30.15 -21.60 19.25
N ALA A 371 -30.83 -21.40 18.15
CA ALA A 371 -32.04 -20.59 18.08
C ALA A 371 -33.15 -21.31 17.29
N GLU A 372 -34.37 -21.21 17.78
CA GLU A 372 -35.57 -21.69 17.09
C GLU A 372 -36.20 -20.50 16.35
N VAL A 373 -35.81 -20.34 15.07
CA VAL A 373 -36.22 -19.19 14.25
C VAL A 373 -37.53 -19.45 13.57
N ILE A 374 -38.49 -18.54 13.65
CA ILE A 374 -39.78 -18.61 12.96
C ILE A 374 -39.53 -18.26 11.48
N VAL A 375 -39.73 -19.22 10.61
CA VAL A 375 -39.52 -19.10 9.15
C VAL A 375 -40.80 -18.89 8.36
N VAL A 376 -41.95 -19.24 8.94
CA VAL A 376 -43.28 -18.99 8.37
C VAL A 376 -44.23 -18.55 9.48
N GLY A 377 -45.00 -17.50 9.21
CA GLY A 377 -45.95 -16.93 10.18
C GLY A 377 -45.37 -15.78 11.02
N GLN A 378 -44.13 -15.36 10.77
CA GLN A 378 -43.44 -14.28 11.46
C GLN A 378 -44.15 -12.92 11.36
N GLU A 379 -44.92 -12.69 10.29
CA GLU A 379 -45.64 -11.42 10.10
C GLU A 379 -46.95 -11.34 10.93
N TYR A 380 -47.46 -12.50 11.34
CA TYR A 380 -48.73 -12.59 12.10
C TYR A 380 -48.54 -12.61 13.62
N VAL A 381 -47.28 -12.54 14.09
CA VAL A 381 -46.96 -12.54 15.52
C VAL A 381 -46.23 -11.25 15.91
N THR A 382 -46.52 -10.79 17.08
CA THR A 382 -45.84 -9.66 17.71
C THR A 382 -45.02 -10.15 18.91
N ASP A 383 -44.23 -9.27 19.50
CA ASP A 383 -43.40 -9.63 20.65
C ASP A 383 -44.26 -10.13 21.79
N ASN A 384 -43.89 -11.24 22.43
CA ASN A 384 -44.60 -11.96 23.49
C ASN A 384 -45.94 -12.59 23.08
N SER A 385 -46.32 -12.65 21.80
CA SER A 385 -47.52 -13.37 21.31
C SER A 385 -47.40 -14.88 21.59
N ASN A 386 -48.50 -15.49 22.03
CA ASN A 386 -48.58 -16.94 22.18
C ASN A 386 -48.58 -17.62 20.80
N ILE A 387 -47.72 -18.59 20.61
CA ILE A 387 -47.54 -19.31 19.35
C ILE A 387 -47.69 -20.81 19.56
N LYS A 388 -48.20 -21.47 18.50
CA LYS A 388 -48.18 -22.92 18.39
C LYS A 388 -47.08 -23.31 17.41
N VAL A 389 -46.02 -23.90 17.93
CA VAL A 389 -44.81 -24.23 17.15
C VAL A 389 -45.05 -25.53 16.38
N SER A 390 -44.69 -25.51 15.09
CA SER A 390 -44.49 -26.68 14.24
C SER A 390 -43.05 -26.63 13.70
N TYR A 391 -42.35 -27.75 13.62
CA TYR A 391 -40.97 -27.78 13.14
C TYR A 391 -40.91 -28.13 11.67
N LYS A 392 -40.08 -27.45 10.90
CA LYS A 392 -39.71 -27.83 9.54
C LYS A 392 -38.89 -29.11 9.63
N ALA A 393 -39.28 -30.17 8.88
CA ALA A 393 -38.49 -31.39 8.76
C ALA A 393 -37.10 -31.00 8.25
N SER A 394 -36.04 -31.46 8.89
CA SER A 394 -34.68 -31.33 8.40
C SER A 394 -34.54 -32.21 7.17
N GLU A 395 -34.29 -31.61 6.00
CA GLU A 395 -33.76 -32.29 4.84
C GLU A 395 -32.32 -32.68 5.04
#